data_b135f93ec617f80fe4585495920d87a5
#
_entry.id   b135f93ec617f80fe4585495920d87a5
#
_cell.length_a   1.000
_cell.length_b   1.000
_cell.length_c   1.000
_cell.angle_alpha   90.00
_cell.angle_beta   90.00
_cell.angle_gamma   90.00
#
_symmetry.space_group_name_H-M   'P 1'
#
loop_
_entity.id
_entity.type
_entity.pdbx_description
1 polymer ?
#
loop_
_entity_poly.entity_id
_entity_poly.type
_entity_poly.pdbx_seq_one_letter_code
_entity_poly.pdbx_strand_id
1 'polypeptide(L)'
;MTFVRELEVASQNSRAFNVTLWFIFIFGLLKLVPFALRFLSMVFDLFVLPPVNYAKYGCKAGDYAVVTGASDGIGKEFASQLASKGFNLVLISRTESKLVALKDELEGKFNIKAKILAIDISADSKDNYNKIYSLYDDLPISILVNNVGQSHSIPVPFLATEEEEMRNIITINNTATLMITQIIAPIIIRTVKKHRESGDKKLKSQRGLILTMGSFGGLIPTPLLATYSGSKAFLQNWSSSLAGELAADNVDVELVLSYLVTSAMSKVRRTSMMIPNPRTFVKSTLRNIGRRCGAQDRYGTITPFWSHAIYHFVIEELFGVYARVVNEINYKFHKSIRIRAVRKAVREAKQN
;
A
#
# COMPACT_ATOMS: atom_id res chain seq x y z
N MET A 1 -9.34 -47.31 13.94
CA MET A 1 -10.60 -48.06 13.58
C MET A 1 -11.65 -48.02 14.70
N THR A 2 -11.29 -47.98 15.97
CA THR A 2 -12.22 -47.94 17.14
C THR A 2 -13.07 -46.65 17.20
N PHE A 3 -12.48 -45.48 17.03
CA PHE A 3 -13.18 -44.19 17.19
C PHE A 3 -14.31 -43.95 16.16
N VAL A 4 -14.08 -44.32 14.88
CA VAL A 4 -15.12 -44.18 13.84
C VAL A 4 -16.31 -45.11 14.12
N ARG A 5 -16.02 -46.32 14.58
CA ARG A 5 -17.07 -47.31 14.92
C ARG A 5 -17.91 -46.90 16.15
N GLU A 6 -17.27 -46.27 17.13
CA GLU A 6 -17.97 -45.67 18.29
C GLU A 6 -18.87 -44.51 17.89
N LEU A 7 -18.42 -43.66 16.94
CA LEU A 7 -19.23 -42.59 16.37
C LEU A 7 -20.43 -43.12 15.57
N GLU A 8 -20.26 -44.22 14.80
CA GLU A 8 -21.34 -44.83 14.05
C GLU A 8 -22.41 -45.44 15.01
N VAL A 9 -21.99 -46.10 16.08
CA VAL A 9 -22.92 -46.67 17.09
C VAL A 9 -23.65 -45.53 17.84
N ALA A 10 -22.97 -44.46 18.21
CA ALA A 10 -23.59 -43.31 18.85
C ALA A 10 -24.57 -42.58 17.92
N SER A 11 -24.26 -42.52 16.61
CA SER A 11 -25.12 -41.93 15.57
C SER A 11 -26.43 -42.72 15.39
N GLN A 12 -26.39 -44.03 15.51
CA GLN A 12 -27.59 -44.87 15.37
C GLN A 12 -28.55 -44.77 16.56
N ASN A 13 -28.05 -44.38 17.75
CA ASN A 13 -28.80 -44.45 18.98
C ASN A 13 -29.31 -43.11 19.51
N SER A 14 -28.89 -41.97 18.98
CA SER A 14 -29.29 -40.64 19.51
C SER A 14 -29.57 -39.61 18.43
N ARG A 15 -30.81 -39.16 18.34
CA ARG A 15 -31.24 -38.05 17.45
C ARG A 15 -30.50 -36.75 17.78
N ALA A 16 -30.27 -36.48 19.04
CA ALA A 16 -29.52 -35.30 19.51
C ALA A 16 -28.04 -35.33 19.06
N PHE A 17 -27.40 -36.50 19.09
CA PHE A 17 -26.04 -36.70 18.62
C PHE A 17 -25.92 -36.39 17.13
N ASN A 18 -26.84 -36.89 16.31
CA ASN A 18 -26.86 -36.62 14.86
C ASN A 18 -27.07 -35.12 14.56
N VAL A 19 -27.97 -34.44 15.25
CA VAL A 19 -28.18 -32.99 15.13
C VAL A 19 -26.89 -32.22 15.45
N THR A 20 -26.21 -32.63 16.55
CA THR A 20 -24.93 -31.99 16.94
C THR A 20 -23.84 -32.20 15.85
N LEU A 21 -23.72 -33.42 15.30
CA LEU A 21 -22.77 -33.70 14.23
C LEU A 21 -23.05 -32.87 12.96
N TRP A 22 -24.33 -32.79 12.57
CA TRP A 22 -24.72 -31.95 11.44
C TRP A 22 -24.43 -30.47 11.68
N PHE A 23 -24.66 -29.99 12.91
CA PHE A 23 -24.34 -28.62 13.28
C PHE A 23 -22.82 -28.34 13.16
N ILE A 24 -21.98 -29.23 13.72
CA ILE A 24 -20.52 -29.15 13.64
C ILE A 24 -20.07 -29.20 12.18
N PHE A 25 -20.64 -30.11 11.37
CA PHE A 25 -20.30 -30.25 9.98
C PHE A 25 -20.65 -28.99 9.15
N ILE A 26 -21.89 -28.49 9.31
CA ILE A 26 -22.33 -27.26 8.62
C ILE A 26 -21.49 -26.06 9.06
N PHE A 27 -21.23 -25.92 10.36
CA PHE A 27 -20.39 -24.85 10.90
C PHE A 27 -18.95 -24.94 10.35
N GLY A 28 -18.40 -26.14 10.29
CA GLY A 28 -17.10 -26.40 9.67
C GLY A 28 -17.07 -26.01 8.20
N LEU A 29 -18.09 -26.37 7.41
CA LEU A 29 -18.21 -25.96 6.01
C LEU A 29 -18.33 -24.45 5.84
N LEU A 30 -19.11 -23.77 6.68
CA LEU A 30 -19.25 -22.31 6.67
C LEU A 30 -17.94 -21.57 6.94
N LYS A 31 -16.97 -22.21 7.58
CA LYS A 31 -15.63 -21.67 7.80
C LYS A 31 -14.63 -22.10 6.72
N LEU A 32 -14.63 -23.38 6.40
CA LEU A 32 -13.64 -23.96 5.49
C LEU A 32 -13.83 -23.51 4.03
N VAL A 33 -15.09 -23.43 3.57
CA VAL A 33 -15.38 -23.04 2.17
C VAL A 33 -14.95 -21.61 1.89
N PRO A 34 -15.33 -20.58 2.67
CA PRO A 34 -14.84 -19.23 2.45
C PRO A 34 -13.31 -19.12 2.54
N PHE A 35 -12.68 -19.81 3.52
CA PHE A 35 -11.23 -19.85 3.63
C PHE A 35 -10.58 -20.41 2.35
N ALA A 36 -11.07 -21.55 1.84
CA ALA A 36 -10.55 -22.16 0.62
C ALA A 36 -10.75 -21.24 -0.61
N LEU A 37 -11.92 -20.61 -0.73
CA LEU A 37 -12.20 -19.68 -1.84
C LEU A 37 -11.29 -18.45 -1.79
N ARG A 38 -11.05 -17.88 -0.61
CA ARG A 38 -10.13 -16.76 -0.44
C ARG A 38 -8.69 -17.14 -0.75
N PHE A 39 -8.26 -18.32 -0.28
CA PHE A 39 -6.91 -18.83 -0.58
C PHE A 39 -6.72 -19.05 -2.08
N LEU A 40 -7.66 -19.70 -2.75
CA LEU A 40 -7.64 -19.90 -4.20
C LEU A 40 -7.65 -18.56 -4.94
N SER A 41 -8.51 -17.62 -4.54
CA SER A 41 -8.55 -16.27 -5.12
C SER A 41 -7.20 -15.57 -4.98
N MET A 42 -6.54 -15.64 -3.82
CA MET A 42 -5.19 -15.09 -3.61
C MET A 42 -4.17 -15.72 -4.57
N VAL A 43 -4.19 -17.04 -4.73
CA VAL A 43 -3.29 -17.76 -5.66
C VAL A 43 -3.54 -17.33 -7.11
N PHE A 44 -4.79 -17.22 -7.52
CA PHE A 44 -5.15 -16.73 -8.86
C PHE A 44 -4.68 -15.30 -9.10
N ASP A 45 -4.93 -14.39 -8.15
CA ASP A 45 -4.50 -13.00 -8.21
C ASP A 45 -2.98 -12.87 -8.41
N LEU A 46 -2.21 -13.64 -7.65
CA LEU A 46 -0.75 -13.51 -7.62
C LEU A 46 -0.06 -14.17 -8.81
N PHE A 47 -0.53 -15.35 -9.23
CA PHE A 47 0.26 -16.22 -10.11
C PHE A 47 -0.40 -16.52 -11.46
N VAL A 48 -1.72 -16.50 -11.54
CA VAL A 48 -2.45 -16.96 -12.73
C VAL A 48 -2.87 -15.79 -13.62
N LEU A 49 -3.44 -14.74 -13.05
CA LEU A 49 -4.00 -13.63 -13.81
C LEU A 49 -2.92 -12.81 -14.55
N PRO A 50 -3.20 -12.37 -15.80
CA PRO A 50 -2.25 -11.59 -16.59
C PRO A 50 -2.01 -10.21 -15.97
N PRO A 51 -0.89 -9.52 -16.28
CA PRO A 51 -0.66 -8.14 -15.83
C PRO A 51 -1.78 -7.19 -16.23
N VAL A 52 -1.98 -6.16 -15.42
CA VAL A 52 -2.96 -5.10 -15.71
C VAL A 52 -2.61 -4.36 -16.99
N ASN A 53 -3.63 -4.11 -17.81
CA ASN A 53 -3.49 -3.27 -19.00
C ASN A 53 -3.62 -1.80 -18.62
N TYR A 54 -2.53 -1.05 -18.70
CA TYR A 54 -2.46 0.37 -18.34
C TYR A 54 -3.11 1.31 -19.37
N ALA A 55 -3.55 0.81 -20.53
CA ALA A 55 -4.34 1.61 -21.46
C ALA A 55 -5.63 2.11 -20.80
N LYS A 56 -6.22 1.33 -19.87
CA LYS A 56 -7.39 1.77 -19.09
C LYS A 56 -7.11 2.97 -18.17
N TYR A 57 -5.86 3.28 -17.89
CA TYR A 57 -5.44 4.43 -17.07
C TYR A 57 -4.78 5.54 -17.89
N GLY A 58 -4.88 5.52 -19.23
CA GLY A 58 -4.43 6.63 -20.08
C GLY A 58 -2.96 6.61 -20.50
N CYS A 59 -2.22 5.49 -20.35
CA CYS A 59 -0.79 5.44 -20.71
C CYS A 59 -0.49 5.77 -22.19
N LYS A 60 -1.48 5.67 -23.08
CA LYS A 60 -1.36 5.99 -24.50
C LYS A 60 -2.05 7.31 -24.89
N ALA A 61 -2.69 7.97 -23.94
CA ALA A 61 -3.41 9.22 -24.14
C ALA A 61 -2.54 10.47 -23.83
N GLY A 62 -1.31 10.27 -23.37
CA GLY A 62 -0.43 11.35 -22.94
C GLY A 62 -0.70 11.83 -21.52
N ASP A 63 -1.42 11.03 -20.74
CA ASP A 63 -1.78 11.37 -19.37
C ASP A 63 -0.56 11.38 -18.43
N TYR A 64 -0.70 12.13 -17.35
CA TYR A 64 0.31 12.27 -16.32
C TYR A 64 0.01 11.38 -15.10
N ALA A 65 1.09 10.81 -14.54
CA ALA A 65 1.09 10.20 -13.23
C ALA A 65 1.83 11.09 -12.23
N VAL A 66 1.16 11.45 -11.15
CA VAL A 66 1.76 12.20 -10.03
C VAL A 66 2.35 11.21 -9.04
N VAL A 67 3.62 11.39 -8.66
CA VAL A 67 4.29 10.53 -7.67
C VAL A 67 4.89 11.39 -6.56
N THR A 68 4.42 11.20 -5.32
CA THR A 68 4.97 11.87 -4.14
C THR A 68 6.12 11.05 -3.53
N GLY A 69 7.14 11.73 -2.99
CA GLY A 69 8.35 11.07 -2.50
C GLY A 69 9.13 10.39 -3.64
N ALA A 70 9.12 10.99 -4.85
CA ALA A 70 9.65 10.40 -6.07
C ALA A 70 11.18 10.29 -6.14
N SER A 71 11.93 10.97 -5.25
CA SER A 71 13.38 11.11 -5.37
C SER A 71 14.20 9.88 -4.98
N ASP A 72 13.60 8.89 -4.31
CA ASP A 72 14.31 7.71 -3.81
C ASP A 72 13.38 6.49 -3.59
N GLY A 73 13.96 5.31 -3.44
CA GLY A 73 13.30 4.10 -2.99
C GLY A 73 12.08 3.68 -3.84
N ILE A 74 10.98 3.44 -3.16
CA ILE A 74 9.72 2.97 -3.78
C ILE A 74 9.15 4.03 -4.74
N GLY A 75 9.21 5.33 -4.36
CA GLY A 75 8.71 6.42 -5.20
C GLY A 75 9.48 6.57 -6.51
N LYS A 76 10.83 6.49 -6.46
CA LYS A 76 11.67 6.49 -7.68
C LYS A 76 11.30 5.34 -8.62
N GLU A 77 11.07 4.17 -8.05
CA GLU A 77 10.68 2.99 -8.85
C GLU A 77 9.27 3.12 -9.44
N PHE A 78 8.30 3.68 -8.70
CA PHE A 78 6.99 4.01 -9.29
C PHE A 78 7.14 4.95 -10.48
N ALA A 79 7.89 6.05 -10.32
CA ALA A 79 8.14 6.99 -11.41
C ALA A 79 8.77 6.30 -12.62
N SER A 80 9.84 5.52 -12.42
CA SER A 80 10.55 4.81 -13.50
C SER A 80 9.65 3.80 -14.22
N GLN A 81 8.88 3.00 -13.46
CA GLN A 81 8.04 1.97 -14.09
C GLN A 81 6.78 2.53 -14.74
N LEU A 82 6.21 3.66 -14.25
CA LEU A 82 5.11 4.35 -14.92
C LEU A 82 5.60 5.06 -16.21
N ALA A 83 6.80 5.68 -16.18
CA ALA A 83 7.45 6.20 -17.38
C ALA A 83 7.63 5.12 -18.45
N SER A 84 8.11 3.94 -18.06
CA SER A 84 8.29 2.79 -18.97
C SER A 84 6.99 2.30 -19.62
N LYS A 85 5.84 2.62 -19.03
CA LYS A 85 4.51 2.33 -19.58
C LYS A 85 3.97 3.44 -20.49
N GLY A 86 4.69 4.57 -20.60
CA GLY A 86 4.34 5.70 -21.45
C GLY A 86 3.53 6.80 -20.77
N PHE A 87 3.49 6.83 -19.43
CA PHE A 87 2.93 7.99 -18.72
C PHE A 87 3.93 9.13 -18.68
N ASN A 88 3.44 10.35 -18.86
CA ASN A 88 4.14 11.54 -18.42
C ASN A 88 4.12 11.61 -16.89
N LEU A 89 5.02 12.40 -16.31
CA LEU A 89 5.19 12.39 -14.86
C LEU A 89 5.11 13.79 -14.23
N VAL A 90 4.57 13.84 -13.02
CA VAL A 90 4.80 14.93 -12.07
C VAL A 90 5.51 14.33 -10.84
N LEU A 91 6.75 14.74 -10.60
CA LEU A 91 7.62 14.22 -9.57
C LEU A 91 7.64 15.20 -8.40
N ILE A 92 7.17 14.79 -7.24
CA ILE A 92 7.09 15.63 -6.03
C ILE A 92 8.02 15.08 -4.96
N SER A 93 8.97 15.90 -4.47
CA SER A 93 9.86 15.57 -3.35
C SER A 93 10.58 16.83 -2.84
N ARG A 94 11.30 16.73 -1.71
CA ARG A 94 12.01 17.85 -1.08
C ARG A 94 13.25 18.31 -1.83
N THR A 95 14.02 17.39 -2.38
CA THR A 95 15.36 17.65 -2.93
C THR A 95 15.28 17.88 -4.42
N GLU A 96 15.36 19.15 -4.85
CA GLU A 96 15.23 19.55 -6.24
C GLU A 96 16.29 18.90 -7.14
N SER A 97 17.55 18.89 -6.73
CA SER A 97 18.65 18.32 -7.52
C SER A 97 18.42 16.85 -7.86
N LYS A 98 17.85 16.06 -6.91
CA LYS A 98 17.48 14.66 -7.16
C LYS A 98 16.31 14.52 -8.13
N LEU A 99 15.34 15.45 -8.08
CA LEU A 99 14.20 15.47 -8.99
C LEU A 99 14.65 15.83 -10.42
N VAL A 100 15.54 16.81 -10.56
CA VAL A 100 16.12 17.19 -11.88
C VAL A 100 16.87 15.99 -12.48
N ALA A 101 17.77 15.38 -11.72
CA ALA A 101 18.52 14.21 -12.19
C ALA A 101 17.60 13.04 -12.59
N LEU A 102 16.54 12.78 -11.81
CA LEU A 102 15.56 11.74 -12.12
C LEU A 102 14.74 12.09 -13.37
N LYS A 103 14.29 13.34 -13.52
CA LYS A 103 13.60 13.83 -14.70
C LYS A 103 14.44 13.57 -15.94
N ASP A 104 15.71 14.04 -15.96
CA ASP A 104 16.60 13.92 -17.10
C ASP A 104 16.88 12.44 -17.44
N GLU A 105 17.06 11.58 -16.41
CA GLU A 105 17.19 10.13 -16.57
C GLU A 105 15.96 9.53 -17.28
N LEU A 106 14.75 9.91 -16.85
CA LEU A 106 13.52 9.30 -17.34
C LEU A 106 13.10 9.83 -18.71
N GLU A 107 13.25 11.13 -18.97
CA GLU A 107 13.00 11.73 -20.30
C GLU A 107 14.01 11.22 -21.33
N GLY A 108 15.28 11.06 -20.97
CA GLY A 108 16.29 10.51 -21.85
C GLY A 108 16.13 9.02 -22.17
N LYS A 109 15.50 8.27 -21.25
CA LYS A 109 15.31 6.82 -21.40
C LYS A 109 13.98 6.45 -22.06
N PHE A 110 12.94 7.24 -21.79
CA PHE A 110 11.58 7.00 -22.25
C PHE A 110 11.08 8.24 -22.98
N ASN A 111 10.31 8.06 -24.02
CA ASN A 111 9.71 9.19 -24.75
C ASN A 111 8.52 9.76 -23.97
N ILE A 112 8.79 10.43 -22.85
CA ILE A 112 7.80 11.03 -21.92
C ILE A 112 8.22 12.45 -21.53
N LYS A 113 7.30 13.20 -20.96
CA LYS A 113 7.57 14.51 -20.33
C LYS A 113 7.49 14.39 -18.82
N ALA A 114 8.39 15.03 -18.09
CA ALA A 114 8.34 15.07 -16.64
C ALA A 114 8.39 16.51 -16.12
N LYS A 115 7.46 16.85 -15.22
CA LYS A 115 7.48 18.08 -14.42
C LYS A 115 7.96 17.74 -13.02
N ILE A 116 8.63 18.69 -12.36
CA ILE A 116 9.09 18.53 -10.98
C ILE A 116 8.45 19.58 -10.08
N LEU A 117 8.15 19.20 -8.84
CA LEU A 117 7.75 20.10 -7.76
C LEU A 117 8.62 19.82 -6.53
N ALA A 118 9.57 20.73 -6.29
CA ALA A 118 10.42 20.66 -5.11
C ALA A 118 9.70 21.31 -3.93
N ILE A 119 9.10 20.47 -3.06
CA ILE A 119 8.35 20.92 -1.88
C ILE A 119 8.65 20.04 -0.68
N ASP A 120 8.77 20.68 0.49
CA ASP A 120 8.85 19.99 1.78
C ASP A 120 7.46 19.85 2.38
N ILE A 121 6.89 18.65 2.27
CA ILE A 121 5.55 18.36 2.75
C ILE A 121 5.46 18.43 4.28
N SER A 122 6.57 18.27 5.01
CA SER A 122 6.58 18.36 6.48
C SER A 122 6.25 19.77 7.00
N ALA A 123 6.49 20.77 6.17
CA ALA A 123 6.19 22.17 6.52
C ALA A 123 4.69 22.48 6.55
N ASP A 124 3.83 21.63 5.99
CA ASP A 124 2.36 21.79 5.92
C ASP A 124 1.91 23.20 5.51
N SER A 125 2.64 23.81 4.56
CA SER A 125 2.43 25.19 4.18
C SER A 125 1.39 25.33 3.06
N LYS A 126 0.59 26.39 3.11
CA LYS A 126 -0.36 26.73 2.04
C LYS A 126 0.35 26.90 0.69
N ASP A 127 1.57 27.43 0.67
CA ASP A 127 2.34 27.61 -0.56
C ASP A 127 2.67 26.29 -1.25
N ASN A 128 2.98 25.25 -0.47
CA ASN A 128 3.21 23.91 -1.02
C ASN A 128 1.96 23.40 -1.73
N TYR A 129 0.81 23.53 -1.10
CA TYR A 129 -0.46 23.09 -1.70
C TYR A 129 -0.88 23.96 -2.87
N ASN A 130 -0.62 25.28 -2.85
CA ASN A 130 -0.86 26.17 -3.99
C ASN A 130 -0.03 25.78 -5.21
N LYS A 131 1.24 25.39 -5.03
CA LYS A 131 2.08 24.86 -6.11
C LYS A 131 1.49 23.57 -6.72
N ILE A 132 0.93 22.68 -5.91
CA ILE A 132 0.24 21.50 -6.40
C ILE A 132 -1.07 21.90 -7.10
N TYR A 133 -1.80 22.86 -6.53
CA TYR A 133 -3.05 23.37 -7.10
C TYR A 133 -2.87 23.98 -8.49
N SER A 134 -1.70 24.58 -8.78
CA SER A 134 -1.37 25.11 -10.11
C SER A 134 -1.37 24.05 -11.22
N LEU A 135 -1.38 22.76 -10.87
CA LEU A 135 -1.54 21.68 -11.86
C LEU A 135 -2.99 21.51 -12.34
N TYR A 136 -3.95 22.20 -11.69
CA TYR A 136 -5.37 21.96 -11.89
C TYR A 136 -5.84 22.20 -13.33
N ASP A 137 -5.32 23.24 -13.98
CA ASP A 137 -5.80 23.66 -15.30
C ASP A 137 -5.01 23.09 -16.48
N ASP A 138 -3.76 22.67 -16.27
CA ASP A 138 -2.81 22.42 -17.34
C ASP A 138 -2.63 20.95 -17.74
N LEU A 139 -2.86 20.00 -16.84
CA LEU A 139 -2.42 18.63 -17.08
C LEU A 139 -3.54 17.58 -17.03
N PRO A 140 -3.58 16.66 -18.01
CA PRO A 140 -4.44 15.49 -17.95
C PRO A 140 -3.84 14.46 -16.95
N ILE A 141 -4.13 14.60 -15.68
CA ILE A 141 -3.65 13.66 -14.66
C ILE A 141 -4.66 12.50 -14.54
N SER A 142 -4.18 11.26 -14.62
CA SER A 142 -5.01 10.06 -14.48
C SER A 142 -4.55 9.14 -13.35
N ILE A 143 -3.32 9.31 -12.84
CA ILE A 143 -2.78 8.51 -11.72
C ILE A 143 -2.21 9.42 -10.63
N LEU A 144 -2.52 9.11 -9.37
CA LEU A 144 -1.85 9.64 -8.19
C LEU A 144 -1.24 8.50 -7.37
N VAL A 145 0.05 8.63 -7.04
CA VAL A 145 0.75 7.73 -6.12
C VAL A 145 1.15 8.50 -4.87
N ASN A 146 0.36 8.36 -3.81
CA ASN A 146 0.66 8.83 -2.47
C ASN A 146 1.68 7.90 -1.82
N ASN A 147 2.95 8.17 -2.06
CA ASN A 147 4.05 7.33 -1.57
C ASN A 147 4.89 7.99 -0.48
N VAL A 148 4.86 9.33 -0.38
CA VAL A 148 5.58 10.01 0.69
C VAL A 148 5.15 9.48 2.06
N GLY A 149 6.11 9.35 2.98
CA GLY A 149 5.83 8.91 4.33
C GLY A 149 7.06 9.02 5.22
N GLN A 150 6.81 9.01 6.53
CA GLN A 150 7.83 9.01 7.58
C GLN A 150 7.48 7.98 8.64
N SER A 151 8.50 7.30 9.16
CA SER A 151 8.42 6.44 10.34
C SER A 151 9.27 7.02 11.46
N HIS A 152 9.19 6.42 12.66
CA HIS A 152 10.12 6.74 13.73
C HIS A 152 11.57 6.53 13.28
N SER A 153 12.48 7.35 13.81
CA SER A 153 13.92 7.24 13.57
C SER A 153 14.47 5.88 14.01
N ILE A 154 14.03 5.42 15.17
CA ILE A 154 14.22 4.05 15.70
C ILE A 154 12.95 3.63 16.45
N PRO A 155 12.69 2.35 16.67
CA PRO A 155 11.60 1.93 17.56
C PRO A 155 11.79 2.52 18.97
N VAL A 156 10.79 3.23 19.50
CA VAL A 156 10.85 3.98 20.75
C VAL A 156 9.53 3.83 21.52
N PRO A 157 9.53 3.70 22.86
CA PRO A 157 8.31 3.79 23.65
C PRO A 157 7.57 5.10 23.39
N PHE A 158 6.24 5.06 23.33
CA PHE A 158 5.43 6.24 23.02
C PHE A 158 5.76 7.44 23.94
N LEU A 159 5.88 7.19 25.24
CA LEU A 159 6.20 8.24 26.22
C LEU A 159 7.61 8.85 26.08
N ALA A 160 8.47 8.24 25.28
CA ALA A 160 9.82 8.72 24.98
C ALA A 160 9.97 9.18 23.52
N THR A 161 8.87 9.32 22.79
CA THR A 161 8.87 9.84 21.41
C THR A 161 8.91 11.37 21.48
N GLU A 162 9.83 11.98 20.73
CA GLU A 162 9.89 13.43 20.59
C GLU A 162 8.62 14.00 19.96
N GLU A 163 8.11 15.12 20.49
CA GLU A 163 6.87 15.75 19.99
C GLU A 163 6.96 16.09 18.51
N GLU A 164 8.08 16.62 18.07
CA GLU A 164 8.33 16.96 16.66
C GLU A 164 8.26 15.71 15.77
N GLU A 165 8.84 14.58 16.19
CA GLU A 165 8.76 13.32 15.44
C GLU A 165 7.30 12.84 15.31
N MET A 166 6.52 12.91 16.39
CA MET A 166 5.09 12.55 16.37
C MET A 166 4.30 13.45 15.40
N ARG A 167 4.47 14.77 15.48
CA ARG A 167 3.79 15.73 14.61
C ARG A 167 4.16 15.50 13.15
N ASN A 168 5.44 15.34 12.85
CA ASN A 168 5.94 15.11 11.50
C ASN A 168 5.39 13.80 10.89
N ILE A 169 5.29 12.73 11.68
CA ILE A 169 4.68 11.46 11.20
C ILE A 169 3.22 11.69 10.79
N ILE A 170 2.43 12.38 11.61
CA ILE A 170 1.01 12.65 11.29
C ILE A 170 0.88 13.59 10.11
N THR A 171 1.63 14.69 10.09
CA THR A 171 1.60 15.67 9.00
C THR A 171 1.96 15.02 7.66
N ILE A 172 3.07 14.30 7.59
CA ILE A 172 3.56 13.72 6.34
C ILE A 172 2.70 12.53 5.89
N ASN A 173 2.33 11.63 6.81
CA ASN A 173 1.61 10.42 6.43
C ASN A 173 0.12 10.68 6.17
N ASN A 174 -0.51 11.53 6.96
CA ASN A 174 -1.95 11.73 6.94
C ASN A 174 -2.33 13.07 6.32
N THR A 175 -2.02 14.20 6.94
CA THR A 175 -2.46 15.54 6.49
C THR A 175 -2.07 15.78 5.03
N ALA A 176 -0.80 15.58 4.69
CA ALA A 176 -0.33 15.79 3.33
C ALA A 176 -0.98 14.84 2.31
N THR A 177 -1.18 13.57 2.68
CA THR A 177 -1.88 12.61 1.81
C THR A 177 -3.31 13.06 1.53
N LEU A 178 -4.04 13.52 2.56
CA LEU A 178 -5.40 14.04 2.40
C LEU A 178 -5.42 15.27 1.49
N MET A 179 -4.60 16.28 1.79
CA MET A 179 -4.56 17.54 1.06
C MET A 179 -4.17 17.34 -0.42
N ILE A 180 -3.15 16.54 -0.69
CA ILE A 180 -2.72 16.24 -2.06
C ILE A 180 -3.83 15.50 -2.81
N THR A 181 -4.44 14.52 -2.18
CA THR A 181 -5.54 13.78 -2.81
C THR A 181 -6.74 14.66 -3.08
N GLN A 182 -7.10 15.56 -2.15
CA GLN A 182 -8.21 16.50 -2.32
C GLN A 182 -7.99 17.46 -3.50
N ILE A 183 -6.73 17.84 -3.76
CA ILE A 183 -6.37 18.70 -4.91
C ILE A 183 -6.36 17.90 -6.22
N ILE A 184 -5.80 16.69 -6.22
CA ILE A 184 -5.54 15.93 -7.46
C ILE A 184 -6.73 15.08 -7.89
N ALA A 185 -7.56 14.57 -6.97
CA ALA A 185 -8.70 13.73 -7.34
C ALA A 185 -9.69 14.41 -8.29
N PRO A 186 -10.08 15.70 -8.13
CA PRO A 186 -10.93 16.40 -9.10
C PRO A 186 -10.30 16.49 -10.50
N ILE A 187 -8.96 16.62 -10.60
CA ILE A 187 -8.26 16.62 -11.88
C ILE A 187 -8.38 15.26 -12.55
N ILE A 188 -8.18 14.18 -11.79
CA ILE A 188 -8.32 12.81 -12.29
C ILE A 188 -9.74 12.58 -12.80
N ILE A 189 -10.76 12.94 -12.03
CA ILE A 189 -12.17 12.80 -12.43
C ILE A 189 -12.44 13.56 -13.73
N ARG A 190 -12.02 14.83 -13.82
CA ARG A 190 -12.14 15.65 -15.03
C ARG A 190 -11.46 15.00 -16.24
N THR A 191 -10.23 14.50 -16.07
CA THR A 191 -9.47 13.81 -17.13
C THR A 191 -10.21 12.58 -17.63
N VAL A 192 -10.64 11.71 -16.70
CA VAL A 192 -11.41 10.50 -17.02
C VAL A 192 -12.71 10.84 -17.77
N LYS A 193 -13.47 11.81 -17.28
CA LYS A 193 -14.70 12.27 -17.92
C LYS A 193 -14.45 12.76 -19.34
N LYS A 194 -13.48 13.67 -19.53
CA LYS A 194 -13.11 14.21 -20.85
C LYS A 194 -12.73 13.09 -21.83
N HIS A 195 -11.96 12.11 -21.40
CA HIS A 195 -11.55 10.99 -22.25
C HIS A 195 -12.72 10.09 -22.63
N ARG A 196 -13.59 9.76 -21.68
CA ARG A 196 -14.78 8.92 -21.94
C ARG A 196 -15.78 9.58 -22.87
N GLU A 197 -15.86 10.92 -22.87
CA GLU A 197 -16.73 11.73 -23.71
C GLU A 197 -16.10 12.11 -25.07
N SER A 198 -14.80 11.85 -25.29
CA SER A 198 -14.06 12.26 -26.50
C SER A 198 -14.49 11.59 -27.79
N GLY A 199 -15.32 10.56 -27.75
CA GLY A 199 -15.70 9.75 -28.91
C GLY A 199 -14.68 8.69 -29.31
N ASP A 200 -13.45 8.70 -28.78
CA ASP A 200 -12.45 7.66 -29.00
C ASP A 200 -12.85 6.36 -28.26
N LYS A 201 -13.16 5.31 -29.04
CA LYS A 201 -13.55 4.00 -28.50
C LYS A 201 -12.52 3.43 -27.54
N LYS A 202 -11.22 3.74 -27.71
CA LYS A 202 -10.13 3.25 -26.84
C LYS A 202 -10.16 3.89 -25.45
N LEU A 203 -10.68 5.11 -25.34
CA LEU A 203 -10.75 5.89 -24.11
C LEU A 203 -12.11 5.76 -23.39
N LYS A 204 -13.11 5.18 -24.06
CA LYS A 204 -14.47 5.02 -23.51
C LYS A 204 -14.51 4.26 -22.17
N SER A 205 -13.58 3.35 -21.92
CA SER A 205 -13.46 2.57 -20.68
C SER A 205 -12.35 3.07 -19.75
N GLN A 206 -11.85 4.28 -19.97
CA GLN A 206 -10.77 4.82 -19.14
C GLN A 206 -11.22 5.03 -17.70
N ARG A 207 -10.28 4.81 -16.79
CA ARG A 207 -10.42 4.99 -15.33
C ARG A 207 -9.27 5.82 -14.79
N GLY A 208 -9.50 6.47 -13.67
CA GLY A 208 -8.45 7.06 -12.84
C GLY A 208 -7.90 6.05 -11.83
N LEU A 209 -6.74 6.36 -11.26
CA LEU A 209 -6.11 5.51 -10.24
C LEU A 209 -5.48 6.37 -9.14
N ILE A 210 -5.81 6.07 -7.89
CA ILE A 210 -5.17 6.62 -6.71
C ILE A 210 -4.58 5.47 -5.91
N LEU A 211 -3.25 5.44 -5.79
CA LEU A 211 -2.53 4.48 -4.97
C LEU A 211 -2.01 5.17 -3.70
N THR A 212 -2.27 4.59 -2.54
CA THR A 212 -1.74 5.08 -1.26
C THR A 212 -0.86 4.01 -0.62
N MET A 213 0.37 4.38 -0.25
CA MET A 213 1.29 3.44 0.39
C MET A 213 0.91 3.19 1.85
N GLY A 214 0.32 2.04 2.09
CA GLY A 214 0.09 1.47 3.40
C GLY A 214 1.32 0.79 3.99
N SER A 215 1.10 0.07 5.07
CA SER A 215 2.14 -0.71 5.77
C SER A 215 1.51 -1.80 6.61
N PHE A 216 2.23 -2.89 6.82
CA PHE A 216 1.87 -3.87 7.86
C PHE A 216 1.85 -3.26 9.26
N GLY A 217 2.61 -2.15 9.47
CA GLY A 217 2.49 -1.36 10.69
C GLY A 217 1.10 -0.74 10.90
N GLY A 218 0.31 -0.57 9.84
CA GLY A 218 -1.11 -0.18 9.95
C GLY A 218 -2.07 -1.37 9.95
N LEU A 219 -1.64 -2.53 9.43
CA LEU A 219 -2.44 -3.75 9.44
C LEU A 219 -2.52 -4.37 10.84
N ILE A 220 -1.38 -4.46 11.51
CA ILE A 220 -1.26 -5.02 12.86
C ILE A 220 -0.71 -3.97 13.82
N PRO A 221 -1.18 -3.93 15.08
CA PRO A 221 -0.61 -3.04 16.09
C PRO A 221 0.90 -3.24 16.20
N THR A 222 1.66 -2.14 16.18
CA THR A 222 3.12 -2.19 16.17
C THR A 222 3.68 -1.43 17.37
N PRO A 223 3.86 -2.10 18.53
CA PRO A 223 4.47 -1.50 19.70
C PRO A 223 5.86 -0.94 19.40
N LEU A 224 6.23 0.15 20.06
CA LEU A 224 7.44 0.95 19.84
C LEU A 224 7.44 1.78 18.54
N LEU A 225 6.40 1.67 17.73
CA LEU A 225 6.12 2.52 16.56
C LEU A 225 4.67 3.02 16.59
N ALA A 226 4.12 3.32 17.77
CA ALA A 226 2.69 3.55 17.97
C ALA A 226 2.12 4.65 17.07
N THR A 227 2.78 5.81 16.98
CA THR A 227 2.33 6.91 16.12
C THR A 227 2.35 6.54 14.65
N TYR A 228 3.42 5.89 14.18
CA TYR A 228 3.50 5.41 12.80
C TYR A 228 2.41 4.37 12.50
N SER A 229 2.24 3.40 13.40
CA SER A 229 1.21 2.35 13.29
C SER A 229 -0.18 2.96 13.16
N GLY A 230 -0.52 3.89 14.06
CA GLY A 230 -1.79 4.63 14.01
C GLY A 230 -1.97 5.42 12.73
N SER A 231 -0.93 6.13 12.26
CA SER A 231 -1.00 6.89 11.01
C SER A 231 -1.27 5.99 9.78
N LYS A 232 -0.67 4.80 9.73
CA LYS A 232 -0.89 3.85 8.63
C LYS A 232 -2.22 3.11 8.73
N ALA A 233 -2.74 2.87 9.93
CA ALA A 233 -4.09 2.34 10.14
C ALA A 233 -5.17 3.34 9.71
N PHE A 234 -4.99 4.64 9.99
CA PHE A 234 -5.85 5.70 9.46
C PHE A 234 -5.96 5.63 7.94
N LEU A 235 -4.83 5.52 7.22
CA LEU A 235 -4.82 5.46 5.76
C LEU A 235 -5.57 4.23 5.23
N GLN A 236 -5.59 3.11 5.94
CA GLN A 236 -6.37 1.93 5.52
C GLN A 236 -7.86 2.24 5.45
N ASN A 237 -8.39 2.76 6.54
CA ASN A 237 -9.83 3.03 6.63
C ASN A 237 -10.24 4.14 5.67
N TRP A 238 -9.45 5.22 5.64
CA TRP A 238 -9.67 6.33 4.73
C TRP A 238 -9.65 5.92 3.25
N SER A 239 -8.63 5.13 2.80
CA SER A 239 -8.55 4.69 1.41
C SER A 239 -9.74 3.80 1.02
N SER A 240 -10.17 2.90 1.92
CA SER A 240 -11.34 2.04 1.66
C SER A 240 -12.63 2.85 1.53
N SER A 241 -12.81 3.87 2.36
CA SER A 241 -13.96 4.78 2.27
C SER A 241 -13.93 5.57 0.96
N LEU A 242 -12.77 6.17 0.64
CA LEU A 242 -12.58 6.93 -0.60
C LEU A 242 -12.79 6.06 -1.85
N ALA A 243 -12.41 4.78 -1.80
CA ALA A 243 -12.67 3.85 -2.89
C ALA A 243 -14.17 3.68 -3.17
N GLY A 244 -14.99 3.66 -2.13
CA GLY A 244 -16.45 3.64 -2.27
C GLY A 244 -16.99 4.93 -2.86
N GLU A 245 -16.50 6.08 -2.41
CA GLU A 245 -16.97 7.39 -2.87
C GLU A 245 -16.64 7.62 -4.35
N LEU A 246 -15.40 7.34 -4.79
CA LEU A 246 -14.94 7.64 -6.15
C LEU A 246 -15.25 6.56 -7.20
N ALA A 247 -15.87 5.45 -6.79
CA ALA A 247 -16.24 4.37 -7.71
C ALA A 247 -17.18 4.85 -8.83
N ALA A 248 -18.15 5.71 -8.50
CA ALA A 248 -19.11 6.30 -9.44
C ALA A 248 -18.42 7.21 -10.48
N ASP A 249 -17.32 7.86 -10.11
CA ASP A 249 -16.51 8.71 -10.98
C ASP A 249 -15.51 7.94 -11.84
N ASN A 250 -15.56 6.61 -11.79
CA ASN A 250 -14.61 5.72 -12.47
C ASN A 250 -13.15 5.90 -12.03
N VAL A 251 -12.92 6.18 -10.77
CA VAL A 251 -11.59 6.25 -10.16
C VAL A 251 -11.39 5.06 -9.24
N ASP A 252 -10.37 4.26 -9.54
CA ASP A 252 -9.93 3.16 -8.68
C ASP A 252 -9.06 3.73 -7.55
N VAL A 253 -9.38 3.42 -6.30
CA VAL A 253 -8.57 3.81 -5.14
C VAL A 253 -8.09 2.55 -4.43
N GLU A 254 -6.78 2.43 -4.22
CA GLU A 254 -6.18 1.27 -3.58
C GLU A 254 -5.12 1.66 -2.54
N LEU A 255 -5.22 1.04 -1.37
CA LEU A 255 -4.15 1.02 -0.40
C LEU A 255 -3.21 -0.15 -0.68
N VAL A 256 -1.93 0.14 -0.88
CA VAL A 256 -0.89 -0.87 -1.15
C VAL A 256 -0.20 -1.24 0.15
N LEU A 257 -0.49 -2.42 0.68
CA LEU A 257 0.16 -2.92 1.89
C LEU A 257 1.54 -3.50 1.57
N SER A 258 2.54 -3.01 2.29
CA SER A 258 3.89 -3.56 2.27
C SER A 258 4.33 -4.00 3.66
N TYR A 259 5.02 -5.13 3.73
CA TYR A 259 5.90 -5.44 4.84
C TYR A 259 7.22 -4.67 4.64
N LEU A 260 8.36 -5.20 5.05
CA LEU A 260 9.64 -4.53 4.84
C LEU A 260 10.07 -4.57 3.37
N VAL A 261 10.52 -3.42 2.86
CA VAL A 261 11.17 -3.27 1.54
C VAL A 261 12.52 -2.60 1.80
N THR A 262 13.59 -3.01 1.09
CA THR A 262 14.90 -2.36 1.24
C THR A 262 14.81 -0.89 0.84
N SER A 263 15.07 0.02 1.77
CA SER A 263 14.99 1.47 1.54
C SER A 263 15.74 2.24 2.62
N ALA A 264 15.97 3.53 2.39
CA ALA A 264 16.51 4.42 3.42
C ALA A 264 15.61 4.47 4.66
N MET A 265 14.28 4.48 4.49
CA MET A 265 13.32 4.50 5.60
C MET A 265 13.36 3.22 6.45
N SER A 266 13.37 2.04 5.83
CA SER A 266 13.41 0.77 6.55
C SER A 266 14.77 0.46 7.17
N LYS A 267 15.84 1.16 6.73
CA LYS A 267 17.25 0.90 7.08
C LYS A 267 17.71 -0.53 6.79
N VAL A 268 16.93 -1.30 6.04
CA VAL A 268 17.27 -2.65 5.60
C VAL A 268 17.98 -2.58 4.25
N ARG A 269 19.19 -3.14 4.18
CA ARG A 269 20.05 -3.09 2.99
C ARG A 269 20.05 -4.39 2.17
N ARG A 270 19.76 -5.53 2.82
CA ARG A 270 19.83 -6.86 2.18
C ARG A 270 18.42 -7.36 1.87
N THR A 271 18.25 -7.80 0.65
CA THR A 271 17.02 -8.47 0.22
C THR A 271 16.92 -9.89 0.78
N SER A 272 15.69 -10.36 0.94
CA SER A 272 15.38 -11.75 1.23
C SER A 272 14.04 -12.11 0.58
N MET A 273 13.61 -13.35 0.74
CA MET A 273 12.29 -13.79 0.27
C MET A 273 11.13 -12.92 0.85
N MET A 274 11.29 -12.46 2.11
CA MET A 274 10.32 -11.59 2.79
C MET A 274 10.61 -10.09 2.63
N ILE A 275 11.75 -9.71 2.07
CA ILE A 275 12.19 -8.31 1.97
C ILE A 275 12.65 -8.04 0.53
N PRO A 276 11.73 -7.66 -0.37
CA PRO A 276 12.09 -7.30 -1.74
C PRO A 276 12.86 -5.98 -1.81
N ASN A 277 13.54 -5.75 -2.92
CA ASN A 277 13.98 -4.40 -3.28
C ASN A 277 12.80 -3.57 -3.86
N PRO A 278 12.92 -2.23 -3.91
CA PRO A 278 11.88 -1.35 -4.45
C PRO A 278 11.41 -1.73 -5.85
N ARG A 279 12.34 -2.07 -6.75
CA ARG A 279 12.05 -2.43 -8.13
C ARG A 279 11.12 -3.64 -8.23
N THR A 280 11.43 -4.70 -7.51
CA THR A 280 10.64 -5.93 -7.51
C THR A 280 9.28 -5.72 -6.85
N PHE A 281 9.25 -4.96 -5.74
CA PHE A 281 8.01 -4.62 -5.04
C PHE A 281 7.06 -3.82 -5.92
N VAL A 282 7.54 -2.72 -6.54
CA VAL A 282 6.74 -1.87 -7.42
C VAL A 282 6.29 -2.63 -8.68
N LYS A 283 7.15 -3.48 -9.25
CA LYS A 283 6.76 -4.33 -10.38
C LYS A 283 5.59 -5.24 -10.01
N SER A 284 5.63 -5.84 -8.82
CA SER A 284 4.54 -6.66 -8.30
C SER A 284 3.26 -5.85 -8.07
N THR A 285 3.39 -4.64 -7.49
CA THR A 285 2.27 -3.73 -7.28
C THR A 285 1.60 -3.37 -8.59
N LEU A 286 2.37 -2.84 -9.53
CA LEU A 286 1.84 -2.41 -10.82
C LEU A 286 1.30 -3.57 -11.67
N ARG A 287 1.76 -4.81 -11.48
CA ARG A 287 1.20 -6.00 -12.12
C ARG A 287 -0.22 -6.30 -11.62
N ASN A 288 -0.48 -6.06 -10.33
CA ASN A 288 -1.61 -6.61 -9.62
C ASN A 288 -2.68 -5.58 -9.21
N ILE A 289 -2.64 -4.34 -9.71
CA ILE A 289 -3.68 -3.31 -9.46
C ILE A 289 -5.07 -3.85 -9.83
N GLY A 290 -6.06 -3.57 -8.99
CA GLY A 290 -7.43 -4.07 -9.14
C GLY A 290 -7.65 -5.46 -8.55
N ARG A 291 -6.65 -6.03 -7.84
CA ARG A 291 -6.72 -7.35 -7.20
C ARG A 291 -6.40 -7.22 -5.72
N ARG A 292 -6.85 -8.17 -4.93
CA ARG A 292 -6.62 -8.13 -3.48
C ARG A 292 -5.32 -8.79 -3.05
N CYS A 293 -4.88 -9.86 -3.74
CA CYS A 293 -3.60 -10.59 -3.59
C CYS A 293 -3.29 -11.12 -2.18
N GLY A 294 -3.92 -10.93 -1.17
CA GLY A 294 -3.69 -11.34 0.22
C GLY A 294 -4.54 -10.52 1.18
N ALA A 295 -5.18 -9.46 0.65
CA ALA A 295 -6.11 -8.62 1.37
C ALA A 295 -7.56 -9.00 1.01
N GLN A 296 -7.91 -10.28 1.01
CA GLN A 296 -9.14 -10.80 0.39
C GLN A 296 -10.42 -10.22 1.04
N ASP A 297 -10.38 -9.88 2.31
CA ASP A 297 -11.51 -9.31 3.04
C ASP A 297 -11.50 -7.77 3.12
N ARG A 298 -10.52 -7.11 2.44
CA ARG A 298 -10.34 -5.66 2.55
C ARG A 298 -10.66 -4.96 1.24
N TYR A 299 -11.77 -4.21 1.23
CA TYR A 299 -12.14 -3.40 0.09
C TYR A 299 -11.11 -2.29 -0.17
N GLY A 300 -10.77 -2.04 -1.44
CA GLY A 300 -9.80 -1.01 -1.82
C GLY A 300 -8.38 -1.23 -1.25
N THR A 301 -8.02 -2.48 -0.94
CA THR A 301 -6.70 -2.82 -0.39
C THR A 301 -6.06 -3.96 -1.17
N ILE A 302 -4.76 -3.85 -1.40
CA ILE A 302 -3.95 -4.86 -2.09
C ILE A 302 -2.68 -5.17 -1.31
N THR A 303 -2.31 -6.46 -1.23
CA THR A 303 -0.99 -6.90 -0.74
C THR A 303 -0.25 -7.57 -1.89
N PRO A 304 0.41 -6.80 -2.78
CA PRO A 304 0.77 -7.26 -4.12
C PRO A 304 1.98 -8.18 -4.18
N PHE A 305 2.87 -8.15 -3.19
CA PHE A 305 4.08 -8.98 -3.19
C PHE A 305 3.78 -10.35 -2.57
N TRP A 306 4.07 -11.42 -3.28
CA TRP A 306 3.60 -12.77 -2.97
C TRP A 306 3.85 -13.25 -1.53
N SER A 307 5.05 -13.03 -0.99
CA SER A 307 5.35 -13.46 0.38
C SER A 307 4.66 -12.57 1.44
N HIS A 308 4.50 -11.27 1.14
CA HIS A 308 3.69 -10.37 1.98
C HIS A 308 2.22 -10.78 1.94
N ALA A 309 1.71 -11.19 0.77
CA ALA A 309 0.33 -11.65 0.60
C ALA A 309 0.04 -12.91 1.44
N ILE A 310 0.91 -13.90 1.37
CA ILE A 310 0.80 -15.11 2.19
C ILE A 310 0.87 -14.76 3.68
N TYR A 311 1.82 -13.89 4.08
CA TYR A 311 1.96 -13.48 5.47
C TYR A 311 0.73 -12.71 5.97
N HIS A 312 0.17 -11.82 5.16
CA HIS A 312 -1.08 -11.12 5.44
C HIS A 312 -2.23 -12.12 5.63
N PHE A 313 -2.44 -13.00 4.66
CA PHE A 313 -3.49 -14.02 4.68
C PHE A 313 -3.41 -14.91 5.93
N VAL A 314 -2.21 -15.38 6.27
CA VAL A 314 -2.00 -16.21 7.47
C VAL A 314 -2.35 -15.44 8.75
N ILE A 315 -1.92 -14.18 8.87
CA ILE A 315 -2.24 -13.38 10.05
C ILE A 315 -3.76 -13.16 10.16
N GLU A 316 -4.40 -12.76 9.08
CA GLU A 316 -5.82 -12.37 9.09
C GLU A 316 -6.74 -13.57 9.29
N GLU A 317 -6.49 -14.68 8.59
CA GLU A 317 -7.38 -15.85 8.58
C GLU A 317 -7.17 -16.80 9.77
N LEU A 318 -5.93 -16.93 10.27
CA LEU A 318 -5.64 -17.92 11.33
C LEU A 318 -5.54 -17.31 12.71
N PHE A 319 -5.04 -16.07 12.83
CA PHE A 319 -4.78 -15.46 14.13
C PHE A 319 -5.70 -14.28 14.43
N GLY A 320 -6.02 -13.48 13.41
CA GLY A 320 -6.63 -12.17 13.55
C GLY A 320 -5.59 -11.07 13.79
N VAL A 321 -5.78 -9.93 13.11
CA VAL A 321 -4.81 -8.81 13.09
C VAL A 321 -4.58 -8.17 14.46
N TYR A 322 -5.54 -8.27 15.38
CA TYR A 322 -5.44 -7.75 16.75
C TYR A 322 -5.17 -8.84 17.80
N ALA A 323 -4.83 -10.06 17.38
CA ALA A 323 -4.55 -11.14 18.31
C ALA A 323 -3.35 -10.80 19.21
N ARG A 324 -3.46 -11.14 20.50
CA ARG A 324 -2.39 -10.90 21.48
C ARG A 324 -1.07 -11.53 21.06
N VAL A 325 -1.11 -12.73 20.51
CA VAL A 325 0.10 -13.44 20.04
C VAL A 325 0.81 -12.68 18.91
N VAL A 326 0.05 -12.10 17.97
CA VAL A 326 0.61 -11.29 16.88
C VAL A 326 1.27 -10.02 17.44
N ASN A 327 0.59 -9.35 18.38
CA ASN A 327 1.12 -8.16 19.05
C ASN A 327 2.41 -8.45 19.84
N GLU A 328 2.46 -9.55 20.59
CA GLU A 328 3.63 -9.97 21.37
C GLU A 328 4.84 -10.29 20.47
N ILE A 329 4.62 -11.01 19.36
CA ILE A 329 5.70 -11.31 18.38
C ILE A 329 6.23 -10.01 17.79
N ASN A 330 5.33 -9.11 17.38
CA ASN A 330 5.68 -7.82 16.79
C ASN A 330 6.43 -6.92 17.79
N TYR A 331 6.00 -6.89 19.06
CA TYR A 331 6.72 -6.18 20.13
C TYR A 331 8.14 -6.70 20.32
N LYS A 332 8.31 -8.03 20.46
CA LYS A 332 9.65 -8.64 20.62
C LYS A 332 10.55 -8.33 19.43
N PHE A 333 10.01 -8.37 18.22
CA PHE A 333 10.74 -8.02 17.01
C PHE A 333 11.23 -6.57 17.03
N HIS A 334 10.37 -5.59 17.30
CA HIS A 334 10.76 -4.17 17.35
C HIS A 334 11.66 -3.84 18.55
N LYS A 335 11.47 -4.51 19.69
CA LYS A 335 12.38 -4.43 20.84
C LYS A 335 13.82 -4.86 20.45
N SER A 336 13.95 -5.94 19.69
CA SER A 336 15.26 -6.41 19.20
C SER A 336 15.93 -5.41 18.24
N ILE A 337 15.13 -4.75 17.38
CA ILE A 337 15.63 -3.69 16.49
C ILE A 337 16.11 -2.50 17.32
N ARG A 338 15.34 -2.05 18.31
CA ARG A 338 15.72 -0.97 19.20
C ARG A 338 17.04 -1.23 19.91
N ILE A 339 17.19 -2.40 20.51
CA ILE A 339 18.44 -2.78 21.23
C ILE A 339 19.65 -2.68 20.29
N ARG A 340 19.53 -3.17 19.06
CA ARG A 340 20.61 -3.07 18.07
C ARG A 340 20.90 -1.63 17.65
N ALA A 341 19.87 -0.81 17.44
CA ALA A 341 20.01 0.60 17.07
C ALA A 341 20.71 1.41 18.17
N VAL A 342 20.29 1.25 19.42
CA VAL A 342 20.92 1.92 20.58
C VAL A 342 22.38 1.51 20.77
N ARG A 343 22.68 0.20 20.68
CA ARG A 343 24.06 -0.29 20.74
C ARG A 343 24.95 0.29 19.65
N LYS A 344 24.39 0.49 18.44
CA LYS A 344 25.11 1.12 17.34
C LYS A 344 25.40 2.59 17.64
N ALA A 345 24.40 3.36 18.08
CA ALA A 345 24.56 4.78 18.44
C ALA A 345 25.60 4.98 19.55
N VAL A 346 25.60 4.14 20.58
CA VAL A 346 26.61 4.18 21.67
C VAL A 346 28.03 3.90 21.15
N ARG A 347 28.16 3.00 20.19
CA ARG A 347 29.49 2.72 19.58
C ARG A 347 29.99 3.90 18.74
N GLU A 348 29.12 4.50 17.93
CA GLU A 348 29.45 5.67 17.11
C GLU A 348 29.82 6.88 17.97
N ALA A 349 29.11 7.11 19.09
CA ALA A 349 29.44 8.18 20.04
C ALA A 349 30.78 7.98 20.80
N LYS A 350 31.30 6.74 20.88
CA LYS A 350 32.62 6.46 21.48
C LYS A 350 33.78 6.58 20.50
N GLN A 351 33.51 6.69 19.21
CA GLN A 351 34.51 6.79 18.15
C GLN A 351 34.72 8.25 17.67
N ASN A 352 33.81 9.15 18.05
CA ASN A 352 33.91 10.60 17.90
C ASN A 352 34.37 11.22 19.22
#